data_d7338cc4234075a777a967caaf16c01e
#
_entry.id   d7338cc4234075a777a967caaf16c01e
#
_cell.length_a   1.000
_cell.length_b   1.000
_cell.length_c   1.000
_cell.angle_alpha   90.00
_cell.angle_beta   90.00
_cell.angle_gamma   90.00
#
_symmetry.space_group_name_H-M   'P 1'
#
loop_
_entity.id
_entity.type
_entity.pdbx_description
1 polymer ?
#
loop_
_entity_poly.entity_id
_entity_poly.type
_entity_poly.pdbx_seq_one_letter_code
_entity_poly.pdbx_strand_id
1 'polypeptide(L)'
;MPFLPATFAEDVTNQPARAQYDAFLDEHRAMLNACLDGLTEEQARQSLVPSRTTLLGLVKHATFVEKVWFDEAITCRSRVEIGIPATPDESFILADQDTIATIQAAHRNACEASRQAASQLDLDDMVSGNRRGPLPLRWVYLHMLRELAQHCGHADILREQILSR
;
A
#
# COMPACT_ATOMS: atom_id res chain seq x y z
N MET A 1 -5.38 -21.66 -4.24
CA MET A 1 -4.07 -21.49 -3.61
C MET A 1 -3.86 -20.01 -3.37
N PRO A 2 -3.65 -19.54 -2.14
CA PRO A 2 -3.22 -18.18 -1.91
C PRO A 2 -1.90 -18.00 -2.65
N PHE A 3 -1.82 -16.97 -3.46
CA PHE A 3 -0.62 -16.61 -4.19
C PHE A 3 0.33 -15.95 -3.21
N LEU A 4 1.15 -16.73 -2.52
CA LEU A 4 2.31 -16.18 -1.83
C LEU A 4 3.35 -15.91 -2.92
N PRO A 5 3.75 -14.67 -3.14
CA PRO A 5 4.82 -14.38 -4.07
C PRO A 5 6.11 -15.04 -3.60
N ALA A 6 7.03 -15.25 -4.54
CA ALA A 6 8.37 -15.71 -4.22
C ALA A 6 8.94 -14.84 -3.07
N THR A 7 9.37 -15.48 -2.03
CA THR A 7 9.65 -14.89 -0.73
C THR A 7 10.96 -14.10 -0.74
N PHE A 8 10.92 -12.84 -1.15
CA PHE A 8 12.06 -11.91 -0.97
C PHE A 8 12.51 -11.85 0.49
N ALA A 9 11.58 -12.10 1.44
CA ALA A 9 11.88 -12.10 2.86
C ALA A 9 12.73 -13.30 3.30
N GLU A 10 12.71 -14.43 2.62
CA GLU A 10 13.58 -15.59 2.95
C GLU A 10 15.05 -15.29 2.70
N ASP A 11 15.38 -14.52 1.66
CA ASP A 11 16.74 -14.19 1.30
C ASP A 11 17.41 -13.21 2.30
N VAL A 12 16.62 -12.54 3.14
CA VAL A 12 17.10 -11.51 4.07
C VAL A 12 17.08 -11.94 5.54
N THR A 13 16.88 -13.22 5.84
CA THR A 13 16.74 -13.75 7.22
C THR A 13 17.85 -13.30 8.16
N ASN A 14 19.08 -13.20 7.68
CA ASN A 14 20.25 -12.82 8.47
C ASN A 14 20.78 -11.42 8.13
N GLN A 15 20.02 -10.63 7.36
CA GLN A 15 20.41 -9.27 7.02
C GLN A 15 20.02 -8.28 8.13
N PRO A 16 20.56 -7.06 8.13
CA PRO A 16 20.15 -6.00 9.05
C PRO A 16 18.65 -5.74 9.02
N ALA A 17 18.08 -5.27 10.12
CA ALA A 17 16.64 -5.01 10.28
C ALA A 17 16.05 -4.16 9.15
N ARG A 18 16.80 -3.16 8.65
CA ARG A 18 16.37 -2.33 7.51
C ARG A 18 16.08 -3.17 6.27
N ALA A 19 17.00 -4.05 5.89
CA ALA A 19 16.83 -4.91 4.72
C ALA A 19 15.64 -5.86 4.89
N GLN A 20 15.43 -6.36 6.11
CA GLN A 20 14.26 -7.19 6.42
C GLN A 20 12.96 -6.39 6.27
N TYR A 21 12.88 -5.18 6.82
CA TYR A 21 11.68 -4.34 6.69
C TYR A 21 11.37 -3.98 5.23
N ASP A 22 12.39 -3.61 4.46
CA ASP A 22 12.24 -3.31 3.04
C ASP A 22 11.70 -4.53 2.27
N ALA A 23 12.25 -5.72 2.49
CA ALA A 23 11.82 -6.95 1.82
C ALA A 23 10.37 -7.34 2.17
N PHE A 24 10.00 -7.32 3.45
CA PHE A 24 8.63 -7.63 3.88
C PHE A 24 7.60 -6.64 3.33
N LEU A 25 7.94 -5.35 3.31
CA LEU A 25 7.07 -4.34 2.70
C LEU A 25 6.91 -4.57 1.20
N ASP A 26 7.99 -4.83 0.49
CA ASP A 26 7.98 -5.01 -0.95
C ASP A 26 7.21 -6.25 -1.39
N GLU A 27 7.24 -7.32 -0.61
CA GLU A 27 6.36 -8.49 -0.83
C GLU A 27 4.89 -8.09 -0.78
N HIS A 28 4.45 -7.40 0.27
CA HIS A 28 3.06 -7.00 0.42
C HIS A 28 2.62 -5.97 -0.64
N ARG A 29 3.52 -5.06 -1.02
CA ARG A 29 3.31 -4.12 -2.14
C ARG A 29 3.08 -4.86 -3.45
N ALA A 30 3.91 -5.87 -3.73
CA ALA A 30 3.77 -6.70 -4.92
C ALA A 30 2.47 -7.50 -4.90
N MET A 31 2.10 -8.10 -3.77
CA MET A 31 0.84 -8.84 -3.59
C MET A 31 -0.38 -7.96 -3.86
N LEU A 32 -0.45 -6.77 -3.25
CA LEU A 32 -1.56 -5.85 -3.46
C LEU A 32 -1.63 -5.37 -4.91
N ASN A 33 -0.50 -5.07 -5.55
CA ASN A 33 -0.50 -4.68 -6.95
C ASN A 33 -1.01 -5.81 -7.84
N ALA A 34 -0.54 -7.04 -7.62
CA ALA A 34 -0.87 -8.22 -8.41
C ALA A 34 -2.29 -8.75 -8.17
N CYS A 35 -2.99 -8.35 -7.10
CA CYS A 35 -4.35 -8.83 -6.85
C CYS A 35 -5.36 -8.44 -7.95
N LEU A 36 -5.00 -7.49 -8.81
CA LEU A 36 -5.80 -7.06 -9.97
C LEU A 36 -5.47 -7.82 -11.27
N ASP A 37 -4.41 -8.60 -11.29
CA ASP A 37 -3.94 -9.25 -12.52
C ASP A 37 -4.96 -10.27 -13.04
N GLY A 38 -5.23 -10.20 -14.35
CA GLY A 38 -6.16 -11.09 -15.04
C GLY A 38 -7.64 -10.83 -14.77
N LEU A 39 -7.99 -9.77 -14.01
CA LEU A 39 -9.37 -9.35 -13.81
C LEU A 39 -9.83 -8.38 -14.91
N THR A 40 -11.13 -8.40 -15.19
CA THR A 40 -11.76 -7.33 -15.97
C THR A 40 -11.97 -6.08 -15.09
N GLU A 41 -12.15 -4.91 -15.73
CA GLU A 41 -12.47 -3.66 -15.03
C GLU A 41 -13.75 -3.78 -14.18
N GLU A 42 -14.75 -4.50 -14.67
CA GLU A 42 -15.99 -4.77 -13.96
C GLU A 42 -15.73 -5.61 -12.71
N GLN A 43 -14.97 -6.69 -12.84
CA GLN A 43 -14.59 -7.56 -11.72
C GLN A 43 -13.81 -6.80 -10.64
N ALA A 44 -12.84 -5.97 -11.03
CA ALA A 44 -12.03 -5.19 -10.10
C ALA A 44 -12.84 -4.14 -9.31
N ARG A 45 -13.93 -3.65 -9.88
CA ARG A 45 -14.86 -2.68 -9.26
C ARG A 45 -16.01 -3.32 -8.51
N GLN A 46 -16.13 -4.65 -8.52
CA GLN A 46 -17.27 -5.34 -7.91
C GLN A 46 -17.33 -5.11 -6.40
N SER A 47 -18.47 -4.64 -5.91
CA SER A 47 -18.74 -4.49 -4.48
C SER A 47 -19.32 -5.80 -3.92
N LEU A 48 -18.56 -6.44 -3.05
CA LEU A 48 -18.94 -7.72 -2.41
C LEU A 48 -19.26 -7.57 -0.92
N VAL A 49 -19.02 -6.39 -0.37
CA VAL A 49 -19.20 -6.07 1.05
C VAL A 49 -19.94 -4.74 1.17
N PRO A 50 -20.63 -4.46 2.31
CA PRO A 50 -21.37 -3.20 2.49
C PRO A 50 -20.51 -1.93 2.51
N SER A 51 -19.20 -2.06 2.78
CA SER A 51 -18.26 -0.94 2.74
C SER A 51 -17.90 -0.57 1.29
N ARG A 52 -17.15 0.52 1.12
CA ARG A 52 -16.62 0.96 -0.19
C ARG A 52 -15.47 0.09 -0.71
N THR A 53 -15.18 -1.01 -0.04
CA THR A 53 -14.03 -1.87 -0.36
C THR A 53 -14.30 -2.70 -1.61
N THR A 54 -13.55 -2.41 -2.67
CA THR A 54 -13.42 -3.23 -3.88
C THR A 54 -11.95 -3.58 -4.08
N LEU A 55 -11.60 -4.53 -4.93
CA LEU A 55 -10.19 -4.81 -5.22
C LEU A 55 -9.46 -3.58 -5.78
N LEU A 56 -10.07 -2.89 -6.74
CA LEU A 56 -9.48 -1.68 -7.31
C LEU A 56 -9.35 -0.57 -6.25
N GLY A 57 -10.35 -0.42 -5.39
CA GLY A 57 -10.34 0.54 -4.27
C GLY A 57 -9.28 0.24 -3.24
N LEU A 58 -8.98 -1.03 -2.95
CA LEU A 58 -7.91 -1.43 -2.03
C LEU A 58 -6.53 -1.00 -2.54
N VAL A 59 -6.22 -1.22 -3.81
CA VAL A 59 -4.93 -0.80 -4.39
C VAL A 59 -4.83 0.74 -4.46
N LYS A 60 -5.93 1.43 -4.74
CA LYS A 60 -6.00 2.89 -4.66
C LYS A 60 -5.74 3.38 -3.23
N HIS A 61 -6.38 2.75 -2.24
CA HIS A 61 -6.15 3.05 -0.82
C HIS A 61 -4.70 2.78 -0.41
N ALA A 62 -4.08 1.68 -0.84
CA ALA A 62 -2.67 1.41 -0.57
C ALA A 62 -1.75 2.52 -1.11
N THR A 63 -2.05 3.07 -2.29
CA THR A 63 -1.35 4.24 -2.83
C THR A 63 -1.47 5.46 -1.91
N PHE A 64 -2.66 5.71 -1.37
CA PHE A 64 -2.88 6.78 -0.39
C PHE A 64 -2.06 6.55 0.88
N VAL A 65 -2.06 5.33 1.42
CA VAL A 65 -1.34 4.98 2.65
C VAL A 65 0.18 5.15 2.47
N GLU A 66 0.74 4.75 1.33
CA GLU A 66 2.15 5.00 0.98
C GLU A 66 2.49 6.49 1.04
N LYS A 67 1.67 7.33 0.43
CA LYS A 67 1.89 8.78 0.42
C LYS A 67 1.72 9.44 1.79
N VAL A 68 0.78 8.96 2.61
CA VAL A 68 0.62 9.47 3.98
C VAL A 68 1.85 9.17 4.84
N TRP A 69 2.39 7.96 4.76
CA TRP A 69 3.42 7.53 5.69
C TRP A 69 4.85 7.76 5.21
N PHE A 70 5.09 7.85 3.89
CA PHE A 70 6.42 8.11 3.34
C PHE A 70 6.57 9.47 2.65
N ASP A 71 5.48 10.18 2.33
CA ASP A 71 5.56 11.55 1.84
C ASP A 71 5.12 12.53 2.93
N GLU A 72 3.84 12.56 3.32
CA GLU A 72 3.32 13.48 4.36
C GLU A 72 4.16 13.39 5.65
N ALA A 73 4.41 12.17 6.17
CA ALA A 73 5.13 11.98 7.42
C ALA A 73 6.59 12.42 7.38
N ILE A 74 7.29 12.21 6.26
CA ILE A 74 8.72 12.54 6.11
C ILE A 74 8.90 14.01 5.72
N THR A 75 8.12 14.50 4.75
CA THR A 75 8.34 15.83 4.15
C THR A 75 7.56 16.94 4.85
N CYS A 76 6.57 16.61 5.68
CA CYS A 76 5.63 17.55 6.30
C CYS A 76 4.79 18.35 5.29
N ARG A 77 4.70 17.93 4.02
CA ARG A 77 3.79 18.52 3.04
C ARG A 77 2.34 18.20 3.40
N SER A 78 1.46 19.14 3.14
CA SER A 78 0.02 18.91 3.33
C SER A 78 -0.54 17.93 2.31
N ARG A 79 -1.66 17.27 2.62
CA ARG A 79 -2.36 16.35 1.71
C ARG A 79 -2.77 17.01 0.40
N VAL A 80 -3.10 18.31 0.44
CA VAL A 80 -3.43 19.10 -0.75
C VAL A 80 -2.21 19.22 -1.67
N GLU A 81 -1.03 19.51 -1.12
CA GLU A 81 0.22 19.61 -1.89
C GLU A 81 0.67 18.25 -2.45
N ILE A 82 0.41 17.15 -1.72
CA ILE A 82 0.71 15.79 -2.16
C ILE A 82 -0.31 15.30 -3.20
N GLY A 83 -1.50 15.92 -3.24
CA GLY A 83 -2.59 15.53 -4.13
C GLY A 83 -3.27 14.24 -3.69
N ILE A 84 -3.51 14.08 -2.37
CA ILE A 84 -4.22 12.92 -1.80
C ILE A 84 -5.49 13.37 -1.06
N PRO A 85 -6.48 12.45 -0.90
CA PRO A 85 -7.71 12.71 -0.16
C PRO A 85 -7.46 13.16 1.28
N ALA A 86 -8.43 13.90 1.85
CA ALA A 86 -8.36 14.37 3.23
C ALA A 86 -8.51 13.22 4.25
N THR A 87 -9.27 12.18 3.90
CA THR A 87 -9.56 11.07 4.80
C THR A 87 -9.24 9.70 4.17
N PRO A 88 -8.96 8.67 4.98
CA PRO A 88 -8.80 7.30 4.49
C PRO A 88 -10.02 6.78 3.74
N ASP A 89 -11.25 7.10 4.20
CA ASP A 89 -12.48 6.64 3.54
C ASP A 89 -12.62 7.18 2.11
N GLU A 90 -12.22 8.43 1.88
CA GLU A 90 -12.24 9.04 0.55
C GLU A 90 -11.26 8.37 -0.41
N SER A 91 -10.19 7.76 0.09
CA SER A 91 -9.19 7.10 -0.75
C SER A 91 -9.69 5.81 -1.43
N PHE A 92 -10.82 5.25 -0.97
CA PHE A 92 -11.51 4.12 -1.62
C PHE A 92 -12.45 4.55 -2.75
N ILE A 93 -12.75 5.83 -2.87
CA ILE A 93 -13.68 6.33 -3.89
C ILE A 93 -13.01 6.23 -5.26
N LEU A 94 -13.63 5.46 -6.14
CA LEU A 94 -13.19 5.30 -7.52
C LEU A 94 -13.80 6.39 -8.41
N ALA A 95 -12.98 6.97 -9.26
CA ALA A 95 -13.40 7.86 -10.32
C ALA A 95 -13.61 7.07 -11.63
N ASP A 96 -14.32 7.66 -12.60
CA ASP A 96 -14.61 7.00 -13.87
C ASP A 96 -13.33 6.68 -14.67
N GLN A 97 -12.30 7.52 -14.55
CA GLN A 97 -11.02 7.33 -15.21
C GLN A 97 -10.07 6.34 -14.50
N ASP A 98 -10.41 5.87 -13.29
CA ASP A 98 -9.61 4.86 -12.60
C ASP A 98 -9.75 3.52 -13.33
N THR A 99 -8.66 2.98 -13.81
CA THR A 99 -8.59 1.66 -14.44
C THR A 99 -7.58 0.79 -13.69
N ILE A 100 -7.62 -0.52 -13.92
CA ILE A 100 -6.59 -1.44 -13.39
C ILE A 100 -5.20 -0.90 -13.72
N ALA A 101 -4.96 -0.55 -14.99
CA ALA A 101 -3.65 -0.09 -15.44
C ALA A 101 -3.21 1.22 -14.74
N THR A 102 -4.12 2.20 -14.62
CA THR A 102 -3.78 3.50 -14.00
C THR A 102 -3.56 3.36 -12.50
N ILE A 103 -4.37 2.57 -11.80
CA ILE A 103 -4.23 2.33 -10.36
C ILE A 103 -2.98 1.53 -10.03
N GLN A 104 -2.68 0.46 -10.79
CA GLN A 104 -1.44 -0.30 -10.62
C GLN A 104 -0.19 0.57 -10.85
N ALA A 105 -0.20 1.40 -11.89
CA ALA A 105 0.92 2.30 -12.18
C ALA A 105 1.10 3.35 -11.07
N ALA A 106 0.00 3.97 -10.60
CA ALA A 106 0.05 4.93 -9.50
C ALA A 106 0.59 4.30 -8.20
N HIS A 107 0.19 3.07 -7.89
CA HIS A 107 0.69 2.32 -6.73
C HIS A 107 2.18 2.02 -6.86
N ARG A 108 2.66 1.50 -7.99
CA ARG A 108 4.10 1.26 -8.21
C ARG A 108 4.92 2.53 -8.06
N ASN A 109 4.46 3.64 -8.63
CA ASN A 109 5.14 4.93 -8.53
C ASN A 109 5.20 5.44 -7.08
N ALA A 110 4.12 5.30 -6.32
CA ALA A 110 4.10 5.65 -4.91
C ALA A 110 5.07 4.80 -4.09
N CYS A 111 5.10 3.49 -4.31
CA CYS A 111 6.05 2.59 -3.63
C CYS A 111 7.51 2.96 -3.94
N GLU A 112 7.83 3.31 -5.18
CA GLU A 112 9.19 3.74 -5.55
C GLU A 112 9.55 5.07 -4.88
N ALA A 113 8.64 6.06 -4.88
CA ALA A 113 8.85 7.32 -4.17
C ALA A 113 9.03 7.10 -2.66
N SER A 114 8.30 6.17 -2.06
CA SER A 114 8.44 5.79 -0.65
C SER A 114 9.82 5.23 -0.35
N ARG A 115 10.33 4.32 -1.19
CA ARG A 115 11.70 3.78 -1.04
C ARG A 115 12.75 4.87 -1.11
N GLN A 116 12.63 5.77 -2.07
CA GLN A 116 13.56 6.89 -2.24
C GLN A 116 13.53 7.83 -1.03
N ALA A 117 12.35 8.21 -0.55
CA ALA A 117 12.20 9.06 0.63
C ALA A 117 12.80 8.40 1.88
N ALA A 118 12.48 7.14 2.13
CA ALA A 118 12.98 6.40 3.27
C ALA A 118 14.48 6.11 3.20
N SER A 119 15.08 5.98 2.02
CA SER A 119 16.52 5.68 1.85
C SER A 119 17.45 6.76 2.38
N GLN A 120 16.94 7.97 2.57
CA GLN A 120 17.70 9.12 3.10
C GLN A 120 17.73 9.18 4.64
N LEU A 121 17.05 8.26 5.32
CA LEU A 121 16.86 8.27 6.75
C LEU A 121 17.32 6.95 7.39
N ASP A 122 17.81 7.03 8.60
CA ASP A 122 18.03 5.86 9.44
C ASP A 122 16.74 5.42 10.15
N LEU A 123 16.69 4.15 10.59
CA LEU A 123 15.50 3.60 11.26
C LEU A 123 15.09 4.34 12.53
N ASP A 124 16.04 5.01 13.18
CA ASP A 124 15.83 5.76 14.42
C ASP A 124 15.57 7.25 14.18
N ASP A 125 15.67 7.71 12.94
CA ASP A 125 15.35 9.10 12.58
C ASP A 125 13.87 9.38 12.80
N MET A 126 13.59 10.58 13.33
CA MET A 126 12.23 10.99 13.68
C MET A 126 11.54 11.67 12.49
N VAL A 127 10.36 11.19 12.14
CA VAL A 127 9.47 11.82 11.13
C VAL A 127 8.28 12.43 11.84
N SER A 128 7.89 13.65 11.50
CA SER A 128 6.94 14.47 12.27
C SER A 128 5.73 14.97 11.49
N GLY A 129 5.64 14.73 10.19
CA GLY A 129 4.54 15.20 9.33
C GLY A 129 3.21 14.44 9.50
N ASN A 130 3.08 13.61 10.52
CA ASN A 130 1.86 12.84 10.77
C ASN A 130 1.08 13.37 12.00
N ARG A 131 -0.22 13.05 12.07
CA ARG A 131 -1.13 13.49 13.14
C ARG A 131 -0.80 12.96 14.54
N ARG A 132 0.09 11.98 14.67
CA ARG A 132 0.48 11.36 15.95
C ARG A 132 1.66 12.06 16.62
N GLY A 133 2.27 13.05 15.92
CA GLY A 133 3.53 13.67 16.34
C GLY A 133 4.76 12.89 15.91
N PRO A 134 5.94 13.22 16.43
CA PRO A 134 7.19 12.59 16.03
C PRO A 134 7.20 11.07 16.28
N LEU A 135 7.58 10.31 15.27
CA LEU A 135 7.70 8.85 15.30
C LEU A 135 9.02 8.44 14.67
N PRO A 136 9.74 7.43 15.20
CA PRO A 136 10.91 6.90 14.50
C PRO A 136 10.50 6.17 13.22
N LEU A 137 11.34 6.25 12.18
CA LEU A 137 11.06 5.62 10.88
C LEU A 137 10.74 4.13 11.01
N ARG A 138 11.42 3.38 11.90
CA ARG A 138 11.09 1.96 12.16
C ARG A 138 9.64 1.72 12.56
N TRP A 139 9.02 2.66 13.29
CA TRP A 139 7.60 2.57 13.64
C TRP A 139 6.71 2.71 12.40
N VAL A 140 7.08 3.59 11.48
CA VAL A 140 6.38 3.76 10.19
C VAL A 140 6.44 2.45 9.41
N TYR A 141 7.60 1.81 9.31
CA TYR A 141 7.75 0.51 8.66
C TYR A 141 6.85 -0.57 9.26
N LEU A 142 6.85 -0.71 10.58
CA LEU A 142 6.00 -1.69 11.27
C LEU A 142 4.51 -1.40 11.09
N HIS A 143 4.13 -0.12 11.10
CA HIS A 143 2.75 0.27 10.84
C HIS A 143 2.33 -0.05 9.40
N MET A 144 3.18 0.29 8.42
CA MET A 144 2.93 -0.01 7.02
C MET A 144 2.84 -1.51 6.74
N LEU A 145 3.73 -2.30 7.36
CA LEU A 145 3.68 -3.76 7.23
C LEU A 145 2.35 -4.32 7.73
N ARG A 146 1.89 -3.88 8.91
CA ARG A 146 0.59 -4.29 9.47
C ARG A 146 -0.56 -3.88 8.55
N GLU A 147 -0.54 -2.67 8.04
CA GLU A 147 -1.56 -2.10 7.16
C GLU A 147 -1.67 -2.90 5.84
N LEU A 148 -0.53 -3.09 5.18
CA LEU A 148 -0.49 -3.81 3.91
C LEU A 148 -0.83 -5.30 4.08
N ALA A 149 -0.34 -5.97 5.13
CA ALA A 149 -0.66 -7.37 5.40
C ALA A 149 -2.17 -7.59 5.62
N GLN A 150 -2.82 -6.68 6.36
CA GLN A 150 -4.27 -6.73 6.56
C GLN A 150 -5.02 -6.56 5.23
N HIS A 151 -4.60 -5.62 4.39
CA HIS A 151 -5.23 -5.38 3.09
C HIS A 151 -4.95 -6.49 2.08
N CYS A 152 -3.81 -7.16 2.13
CA CYS A 152 -3.54 -8.37 1.34
C CYS A 152 -4.56 -9.47 1.68
N GLY A 153 -4.82 -9.72 2.96
CA GLY A 153 -5.83 -10.70 3.38
C GLY A 153 -7.25 -10.34 2.90
N HIS A 154 -7.62 -9.07 2.94
CA HIS A 154 -8.89 -8.60 2.36
C HIS A 154 -8.94 -8.82 0.84
N ALA A 155 -7.86 -8.52 0.14
CA ALA A 155 -7.77 -8.69 -1.31
C ALA A 155 -7.89 -10.16 -1.72
N ASP A 156 -7.23 -11.07 -1.00
CA ASP A 156 -7.29 -12.51 -1.27
C ASP A 156 -8.73 -13.04 -1.20
N ILE A 157 -9.46 -12.69 -0.14
CA ILE A 157 -10.86 -13.12 0.05
C ILE A 157 -11.77 -12.54 -1.03
N LEU A 158 -11.63 -11.25 -1.35
CA LEU A 158 -12.46 -10.62 -2.38
C LEU A 158 -12.16 -11.21 -3.76
N ARG A 159 -10.88 -11.45 -4.08
CA ARG A 159 -10.49 -12.06 -5.35
C ARG A 159 -11.03 -13.49 -5.49
N GLU A 160 -10.94 -14.30 -4.45
CA GLU A 160 -11.53 -15.64 -4.43
C GLU A 160 -13.02 -15.60 -4.73
N GLN A 161 -13.76 -14.71 -4.10
CA GLN A 161 -15.21 -14.54 -4.33
C GLN A 161 -15.55 -14.07 -5.75
N ILE A 162 -14.72 -13.22 -6.35
CA ILE A 162 -14.91 -12.76 -7.73
C ILE A 162 -14.68 -13.89 -8.72
N LEU A 163 -13.62 -14.66 -8.54
CA LEU A 163 -13.24 -15.72 -9.48
C LEU A 163 -14.07 -17.00 -9.35
N SER A 164 -14.80 -17.16 -8.24
CA SER A 164 -15.69 -18.32 -7.99
C SER A 164 -17.10 -18.15 -8.56
N ARG A 165 -17.42 -17.02 -9.14
CA ARG A 165 -18.73 -16.69 -9.75
C ARG A 165 -18.69 -16.85 -11.25
#